data_5c5a44437589574b94b2ec41d93db3bc
#
_entry.id   5c5a44437589574b94b2ec41d93db3bc
#
_cell.length_a   1.000
_cell.length_b   1.000
_cell.length_c   1.000
_cell.angle_alpha   90.00
_cell.angle_beta   90.00
_cell.angle_gamma   90.00
#
_symmetry.space_group_name_H-M   'P 1'
#
loop_
_entity.id
_entity.type
_entity.pdbx_description
1 polymer ?
#
loop_
_entity_poly.entity_id
_entity_poly.type
_entity_poly.pdbx_seq_one_letter_code
_entity_poly.pdbx_strand_id
1 'polypeptide(L)'
;GKFLKEPWRWPEIWNMNRDQIKNPHLIYPGEVVFLDRSGKTPRLRIGKPLKSGTGGTVKLEPQVYSTPDRTAISSIPPNLIEPYLSQPLVVEQGQLDGAPRIVAGPEYRTMMGAGDKGFASAIPDASVLKWHVFRPGKPLKDPETSEVIGYEAFFLGNAQLVQPGEPAVLQITVAKEEILPGDRLVPAPPTNLVAYVPHRPDQQIAARIM
;
A
#
# COMPACT_ATOMS: atom_id res chain seq x y z
N GLY A 1 -13.17 0.06 -29.44
CA GLY A 1 -13.12 -1.37 -29.21
C GLY A 1 -12.72 -2.18 -30.41
N LYS A 2 -12.29 -3.43 -30.23
CA LYS A 2 -11.80 -4.32 -31.32
C LYS A 2 -12.86 -4.63 -32.40
N PHE A 3 -14.17 -4.49 -32.08
CA PHE A 3 -15.27 -4.91 -32.95
C PHE A 3 -16.06 -3.76 -33.57
N LEU A 4 -16.00 -2.58 -32.98
CA LEU A 4 -16.72 -1.41 -33.45
C LEU A 4 -15.78 -0.24 -33.60
N LYS A 5 -15.81 0.44 -34.74
CA LYS A 5 -15.15 1.74 -34.92
C LYS A 5 -15.78 2.80 -34.02
N GLU A 6 -17.08 2.67 -33.76
CA GLU A 6 -17.90 3.56 -32.97
C GLU A 6 -18.44 2.81 -31.72
N PRO A 7 -17.86 3.02 -30.53
CA PRO A 7 -18.23 2.27 -29.33
C PRO A 7 -19.68 2.43 -28.88
N TRP A 8 -20.32 3.55 -29.17
CA TRP A 8 -21.72 3.82 -28.78
C TRP A 8 -22.76 2.99 -29.56
N ARG A 9 -22.38 2.33 -30.66
CA ARG A 9 -23.27 1.43 -31.40
C ARG A 9 -23.37 0.02 -30.78
N TRP A 10 -22.82 -0.20 -29.59
CA TRP A 10 -22.93 -1.48 -28.89
C TRP A 10 -24.39 -1.95 -28.65
N PRO A 11 -25.40 -1.07 -28.47
CA PRO A 11 -26.80 -1.53 -28.33
C PRO A 11 -27.32 -2.28 -29.54
N GLU A 12 -26.86 -1.97 -30.74
CA GLU A 12 -27.23 -2.69 -31.97
C GLU A 12 -26.74 -4.12 -31.92
N ILE A 13 -25.51 -4.33 -31.48
CA ILE A 13 -24.92 -5.68 -31.32
C ILE A 13 -25.65 -6.45 -30.23
N TRP A 14 -25.98 -5.80 -29.12
CA TRP A 14 -26.74 -6.43 -28.06
C TRP A 14 -28.14 -6.81 -28.50
N ASN A 15 -28.84 -5.97 -29.23
CA ASN A 15 -30.17 -6.28 -29.75
C ASN A 15 -30.20 -7.54 -30.65
N MET A 16 -29.13 -7.79 -31.42
CA MET A 16 -28.97 -9.00 -32.20
C MET A 16 -28.69 -10.27 -31.38
N ASN A 17 -28.38 -10.12 -30.10
CA ASN A 17 -27.94 -11.22 -29.22
C ASN A 17 -28.74 -11.29 -27.91
N ARG A 18 -29.93 -10.70 -27.84
CA ARG A 18 -30.79 -10.64 -26.65
C ARG A 18 -31.09 -12.02 -26.04
N ASP A 19 -31.21 -13.03 -26.86
CA ASP A 19 -31.53 -14.39 -26.41
C ASP A 19 -30.40 -15.03 -25.60
N GLN A 20 -29.16 -14.63 -25.87
CA GLN A 20 -27.97 -15.17 -25.19
C GLN A 20 -27.45 -14.25 -24.08
N ILE A 21 -27.57 -12.95 -24.28
CA ILE A 21 -27.12 -11.94 -23.32
C ILE A 21 -28.35 -11.20 -22.80
N LYS A 22 -28.98 -11.71 -21.76
CA LYS A 22 -30.19 -11.12 -21.17
C LYS A 22 -29.94 -9.73 -20.57
N ASN A 23 -28.74 -9.52 -20.00
CA ASN A 23 -28.37 -8.25 -19.42
C ASN A 23 -26.95 -7.85 -19.86
N PRO A 24 -26.78 -6.78 -20.65
CA PRO A 24 -25.47 -6.36 -21.17
C PRO A 24 -24.54 -5.82 -20.10
N HIS A 25 -25.06 -5.50 -18.90
CA HIS A 25 -24.26 -5.00 -17.78
C HIS A 25 -23.65 -6.14 -16.94
N LEU A 26 -24.01 -7.40 -17.22
CA LEU A 26 -23.51 -8.57 -16.50
C LEU A 26 -22.49 -9.37 -17.34
N ILE A 27 -21.56 -8.70 -17.99
CA ILE A 27 -20.39 -9.33 -18.61
C ILE A 27 -19.25 -9.21 -17.62
N TYR A 28 -18.79 -10.35 -17.09
CA TYR A 28 -17.75 -10.38 -16.08
C TYR A 28 -16.35 -10.31 -16.68
N PRO A 29 -15.37 -9.68 -16.00
CA PRO A 29 -13.98 -9.70 -16.41
C PRO A 29 -13.47 -11.14 -16.54
N GLY A 30 -12.88 -11.46 -17.69
CA GLY A 30 -12.38 -12.81 -18.01
C GLY A 30 -13.28 -13.64 -18.92
N GLU A 31 -14.51 -13.21 -19.18
CA GLU A 31 -15.35 -13.85 -20.18
C GLU A 31 -14.87 -13.52 -21.60
N VAL A 32 -14.69 -14.54 -22.40
CA VAL A 32 -14.28 -14.39 -23.82
C VAL A 32 -15.52 -14.34 -24.69
N VAL A 33 -15.70 -13.21 -25.36
CA VAL A 33 -16.77 -13.00 -26.33
C VAL A 33 -16.19 -13.15 -27.73
N PHE A 34 -16.74 -14.06 -28.54
CA PHE A 34 -16.33 -14.24 -29.92
C PHE A 34 -17.50 -14.08 -30.91
N LEU A 35 -17.17 -13.67 -32.13
CA LEU A 35 -18.14 -13.48 -33.19
C LEU A 35 -18.27 -14.77 -33.99
N ASP A 36 -19.42 -15.44 -33.85
CA ASP A 36 -19.75 -16.61 -34.62
C ASP A 36 -20.35 -16.17 -35.98
N ARG A 37 -19.68 -16.53 -37.05
CA ARG A 37 -20.09 -16.25 -38.45
C ARG A 37 -20.59 -17.48 -39.21
N SER A 38 -20.82 -18.60 -38.52
CA SER A 38 -21.23 -19.86 -39.14
C SER A 38 -22.71 -19.84 -39.59
N GLY A 39 -23.53 -18.89 -39.13
CA GLY A 39 -24.92 -18.71 -39.50
C GLY A 39 -25.16 -17.61 -40.55
N LYS A 40 -26.39 -17.47 -41.02
CA LYS A 40 -26.80 -16.40 -41.97
C LYS A 40 -26.64 -14.99 -41.39
N THR A 41 -26.67 -14.86 -40.05
CA THR A 41 -26.46 -13.61 -39.33
C THR A 41 -25.33 -13.80 -38.31
N PRO A 42 -24.35 -12.87 -38.24
CA PRO A 42 -23.28 -12.97 -37.26
C PRO A 42 -23.86 -12.80 -35.85
N ARG A 43 -23.46 -13.70 -34.92
CA ARG A 43 -23.90 -13.66 -33.51
C ARG A 43 -22.70 -13.63 -32.57
N LEU A 44 -22.86 -12.94 -31.42
CA LEU A 44 -21.88 -12.98 -30.36
C LEU A 44 -22.17 -14.17 -29.44
N ARG A 45 -21.13 -14.93 -29.11
CA ARG A 45 -21.20 -16.03 -28.12
C ARG A 45 -20.20 -15.81 -27.03
N ILE A 46 -20.58 -16.18 -25.81
CA ILE A 46 -19.70 -16.19 -24.64
C ILE A 46 -19.13 -17.62 -24.54
N GLY A 47 -17.81 -17.73 -24.44
CA GLY A 47 -17.12 -19.02 -24.31
C GLY A 47 -15.95 -19.18 -25.29
N LYS A 48 -15.39 -20.36 -25.35
CA LYS A 48 -14.32 -20.68 -26.31
C LYS A 48 -14.91 -21.12 -27.67
N PRO A 49 -14.39 -20.61 -28.80
CA PRO A 49 -14.82 -21.11 -30.10
C PRO A 49 -14.43 -22.57 -30.23
N LEU A 50 -15.42 -23.43 -30.44
CA LEU A 50 -15.18 -24.81 -30.87
C LEU A 50 -14.66 -24.73 -32.29
N LYS A 51 -13.45 -25.25 -32.56
CA LYS A 51 -12.97 -25.46 -33.92
C LYS A 51 -13.94 -26.45 -34.58
N SER A 52 -14.68 -26.01 -35.57
CA SER A 52 -15.50 -26.91 -36.41
C SER A 52 -14.56 -27.81 -37.19
N GLY A 53 -14.26 -28.96 -36.62
CA GLY A 53 -13.64 -30.08 -37.34
C GLY A 53 -14.74 -30.91 -37.98
N THR A 54 -14.55 -31.27 -39.21
CA THR A 54 -15.39 -32.12 -40.07
C THR A 54 -15.79 -33.40 -39.32
N GLY A 55 -17.10 -33.60 -39.10
CA GLY A 55 -17.80 -34.86 -38.90
C GLY A 55 -17.14 -35.92 -38.00
N GLY A 56 -17.34 -35.79 -36.67
CA GLY A 56 -17.07 -36.86 -35.73
C GLY A 56 -17.72 -36.51 -34.39
N THR A 57 -18.47 -37.48 -33.81
CA THR A 57 -19.04 -37.33 -32.47
C THR A 57 -17.89 -37.25 -31.45
N VAL A 58 -17.57 -36.06 -30.96
CA VAL A 58 -16.57 -35.88 -29.92
C VAL A 58 -17.25 -36.13 -28.58
N LYS A 59 -16.93 -37.25 -27.94
CA LYS A 59 -17.29 -37.54 -26.57
C LYS A 59 -16.53 -36.55 -25.68
N LEU A 60 -17.22 -35.55 -25.14
CA LEU A 60 -16.64 -34.59 -24.18
C LEU A 60 -16.47 -35.30 -22.84
N GLU A 61 -15.23 -35.65 -22.51
CA GLU A 61 -14.90 -35.99 -21.14
C GLU A 61 -14.80 -34.69 -20.32
N PRO A 62 -15.35 -34.65 -19.11
CA PRO A 62 -15.25 -33.47 -18.25
C PRO A 62 -13.77 -33.28 -17.83
N GLN A 63 -13.08 -32.40 -18.53
CA GLN A 63 -11.75 -31.97 -18.11
C GLN A 63 -11.90 -30.74 -17.20
N VAL A 64 -11.49 -30.90 -15.96
CA VAL A 64 -11.33 -29.78 -15.05
C VAL A 64 -10.10 -28.99 -15.50
N TYR A 65 -10.32 -27.90 -16.20
CA TYR A 65 -9.27 -26.93 -16.47
C TYR A 65 -9.11 -26.05 -15.23
N SER A 66 -8.21 -26.42 -14.34
CA SER A 66 -7.68 -25.47 -13.38
C SER A 66 -6.73 -24.55 -14.16
N THR A 67 -7.23 -23.43 -14.62
CA THR A 67 -6.37 -22.35 -15.10
C THR A 67 -5.69 -21.75 -13.88
N PRO A 68 -4.35 -21.80 -13.74
CA PRO A 68 -3.64 -21.05 -12.72
C PRO A 68 -3.52 -19.59 -13.14
N ASP A 69 -4.63 -18.97 -13.56
CA ASP A 69 -4.69 -17.54 -13.85
C ASP A 69 -5.33 -16.81 -12.68
N ARG A 70 -4.68 -16.97 -11.54
CA ARG A 70 -4.69 -15.91 -10.54
C ARG A 70 -3.35 -15.18 -10.70
N THR A 71 -3.24 -14.34 -11.72
CA THR A 71 -2.38 -13.18 -11.60
C THR A 71 -2.84 -12.49 -10.34
N ALA A 72 -2.05 -12.62 -9.29
CA ALA A 72 -2.30 -11.96 -8.05
C ALA A 72 -2.59 -10.49 -8.40
N ILE A 73 -3.66 -9.93 -7.84
CA ILE A 73 -3.95 -8.50 -7.93
C ILE A 73 -2.62 -7.82 -7.64
N SER A 74 -2.10 -7.05 -8.59
CA SER A 74 -0.82 -6.36 -8.43
C SER A 74 -0.91 -5.56 -7.15
N SER A 75 -0.13 -5.94 -6.14
CA SER A 75 -0.09 -5.20 -4.88
C SER A 75 0.33 -3.77 -5.20
N ILE A 76 -0.34 -2.81 -4.58
CA ILE A 76 0.06 -1.41 -4.70
C ILE A 76 1.51 -1.33 -4.22
N PRO A 77 2.41 -0.74 -5.01
CA PRO A 77 3.81 -0.62 -4.60
C PRO A 77 3.92 0.04 -3.23
N PRO A 78 4.65 -0.54 -2.27
CA PRO A 78 4.75 0.00 -0.91
C PRO A 78 5.19 1.46 -0.84
N ASN A 79 6.04 1.90 -1.76
CA ASN A 79 6.50 3.28 -1.87
C ASN A 79 5.37 4.29 -2.14
N LEU A 80 4.25 3.87 -2.72
CA LEU A 80 3.09 4.73 -2.92
C LEU A 80 2.21 4.83 -1.67
N ILE A 81 2.25 3.83 -0.81
CA ILE A 81 1.45 3.78 0.42
C ILE A 81 2.22 4.37 1.60
N GLU A 82 3.54 4.19 1.62
CA GLU A 82 4.41 4.60 2.74
C GLU A 82 4.18 6.05 3.20
N PRO A 83 4.01 7.06 2.32
CA PRO A 83 3.75 8.43 2.74
C PRO A 83 2.43 8.61 3.52
N TYR A 84 1.47 7.70 3.33
CA TYR A 84 0.15 7.76 3.96
C TYR A 84 0.04 6.89 5.22
N LEU A 85 0.99 5.99 5.44
CA LEU A 85 1.02 5.21 6.66
C LEU A 85 1.48 6.11 7.81
N SER A 86 0.64 6.24 8.82
CA SER A 86 1.10 6.77 10.10
C SER A 86 1.99 5.70 10.74
N GLN A 87 3.13 6.12 11.25
CA GLN A 87 4.06 5.24 11.97
C GLN A 87 4.08 5.65 13.44
N PRO A 88 2.95 5.48 14.18
CA PRO A 88 2.95 5.76 15.60
C PRO A 88 3.91 4.78 16.28
N LEU A 89 4.70 5.26 17.20
CA LEU A 89 5.57 4.45 18.02
C LEU A 89 5.05 4.50 19.45
N VAL A 90 4.90 3.34 20.06
CA VAL A 90 4.65 3.25 21.50
C VAL A 90 6.00 2.95 22.16
N VAL A 91 6.39 3.78 23.10
CA VAL A 91 7.67 3.70 23.79
C VAL A 91 7.45 3.56 25.29
N GLU A 92 8.40 2.93 25.96
CA GLU A 92 8.45 2.92 27.41
C GLU A 92 8.84 4.30 27.96
N GLN A 93 8.50 4.52 29.20
CA GLN A 93 8.88 5.76 29.88
C GLN A 93 10.41 5.96 29.85
N GLY A 94 10.83 7.12 29.38
CA GLY A 94 12.25 7.45 29.30
C GLY A 94 13.01 6.84 28.12
N GLN A 95 12.41 5.96 27.33
CA GLN A 95 13.09 5.33 26.20
C GLN A 95 13.61 6.34 25.16
N LEU A 96 12.87 7.43 24.94
CA LEU A 96 13.31 8.50 24.05
C LEU A 96 14.25 9.53 24.71
N ASP A 97 14.44 9.49 26.02
CA ASP A 97 15.25 10.51 26.73
C ASP A 97 16.73 10.43 26.36
N GLY A 98 17.23 9.21 26.12
CA GLY A 98 18.59 8.97 25.64
C GLY A 98 18.77 9.09 24.13
N ALA A 99 17.69 9.26 23.36
CA ALA A 99 17.77 9.37 21.92
C ALA A 99 18.35 10.73 21.49
N PRO A 100 19.12 10.78 20.37
CA PRO A 100 19.54 12.03 19.78
C PRO A 100 18.36 12.94 19.53
N ARG A 101 18.55 14.24 19.68
CA ARG A 101 17.48 15.23 19.53
C ARG A 101 17.87 16.32 18.55
N ILE A 102 16.88 16.87 17.90
CA ILE A 102 17.04 18.11 17.11
C ILE A 102 17.33 19.26 18.08
N VAL A 103 18.39 20.00 17.84
CA VAL A 103 18.83 21.14 18.68
C VAL A 103 18.49 22.47 18.06
N ALA A 104 18.59 22.58 16.74
CA ALA A 104 18.33 23.82 16.02
C ALA A 104 17.99 23.58 14.57
N GLY A 105 17.29 24.54 13.95
CA GLY A 105 17.14 24.67 12.52
C GLY A 105 18.16 25.62 11.91
N PRO A 106 18.18 25.79 10.57
CA PRO A 106 19.06 26.74 9.89
C PRO A 106 18.61 28.17 10.15
N GLU A 107 19.56 29.08 10.20
CA GLU A 107 19.29 30.53 10.25
C GLU A 107 18.29 30.96 11.34
N TYR A 108 18.41 30.36 12.54
CA TYR A 108 17.53 30.61 13.69
C TYR A 108 16.05 30.24 13.47
N ARG A 109 15.74 29.45 12.45
CA ARG A 109 14.38 28.92 12.27
C ARG A 109 14.07 27.91 13.37
N THR A 110 12.93 28.09 14.02
CA THR A 110 12.39 27.14 15.01
C THR A 110 11.59 26.01 14.40
N MET A 111 11.05 26.20 13.21
CA MET A 111 10.25 25.20 12.49
C MET A 111 10.99 24.74 11.25
N MET A 112 11.05 23.44 11.05
CA MET A 112 11.71 22.80 9.93
C MET A 112 10.73 21.90 9.18
N GLY A 113 10.77 21.99 7.86
CA GLY A 113 9.98 21.18 6.94
C GLY A 113 10.85 20.31 6.02
N ALA A 114 10.20 19.61 5.09
CA ALA A 114 10.89 18.83 4.09
C ALA A 114 11.82 19.72 3.24
N GLY A 115 13.06 19.29 3.03
CA GLY A 115 14.08 20.04 2.32
C GLY A 115 14.98 20.91 3.21
N ASP A 116 14.60 21.17 4.46
CA ASP A 116 15.41 21.94 5.39
C ASP A 116 16.56 21.10 5.99
N LYS A 117 17.59 21.79 6.43
CA LYS A 117 18.66 21.19 7.24
C LYS A 117 18.33 21.37 8.72
N GLY A 118 18.63 20.37 9.53
CA GLY A 118 18.51 20.43 10.97
C GLY A 118 19.84 20.08 11.63
N PHE A 119 20.07 20.63 12.80
CA PHE A 119 21.22 20.31 13.65
C PHE A 119 20.73 19.41 14.79
N ALA A 120 21.41 18.28 15.00
CA ALA A 120 21.07 17.34 16.05
C ALA A 120 22.21 17.23 17.08
N SER A 121 21.89 16.79 18.28
CA SER A 121 22.90 16.33 19.23
C SER A 121 23.71 15.18 18.61
N ALA A 122 24.86 14.87 19.21
CA ALA A 122 25.75 13.83 18.68
C ALA A 122 24.99 12.52 18.41
N ILE A 123 25.14 12.03 17.19
CA ILE A 123 24.58 10.75 16.76
C ILE A 123 25.58 9.66 17.11
N PRO A 124 25.20 8.66 17.94
CA PRO A 124 26.15 7.65 18.44
C PRO A 124 26.72 6.77 17.34
N ASP A 125 25.97 6.53 16.27
CA ASP A 125 26.42 5.69 15.16
C ASP A 125 26.26 6.41 13.83
N ALA A 126 27.38 6.85 13.28
CA ALA A 126 27.44 7.52 11.98
C ALA A 126 27.16 6.61 10.79
N SER A 127 27.11 5.29 10.97
CA SER A 127 26.74 4.33 9.91
C SER A 127 25.25 4.36 9.62
N VAL A 128 24.43 4.79 10.56
CA VAL A 128 22.99 4.95 10.42
C VAL A 128 22.69 6.25 9.69
N LEU A 129 22.36 6.13 8.41
CA LEU A 129 22.10 7.30 7.56
C LEU A 129 20.65 7.78 7.61
N LYS A 130 19.69 6.88 7.88
CA LYS A 130 18.25 7.21 7.85
C LYS A 130 17.68 7.23 9.27
N TRP A 131 16.94 8.27 9.57
CA TRP A 131 16.37 8.53 10.87
C TRP A 131 14.90 8.90 10.77
N HIS A 132 14.11 8.39 11.68
CA HIS A 132 12.75 8.84 11.92
C HIS A 132 12.75 9.92 12.98
N VAL A 133 11.91 10.94 12.79
CA VAL A 133 11.75 12.04 13.75
C VAL A 133 10.44 11.83 14.50
N PHE A 134 10.52 11.83 15.82
CA PHE A 134 9.37 11.64 16.71
C PHE A 134 9.26 12.75 17.73
N ARG A 135 8.03 13.10 18.08
CA ARG A 135 7.72 13.97 19.23
C ARG A 135 7.13 13.12 20.34
N PRO A 136 7.66 13.17 21.59
CA PRO A 136 7.04 12.50 22.72
C PRO A 136 5.61 12.99 22.92
N GLY A 137 4.68 12.05 23.05
CA GLY A 137 3.27 12.31 23.21
C GLY A 137 2.77 12.04 24.63
N LYS A 138 1.48 11.74 24.73
CA LYS A 138 0.80 11.52 26.01
C LYS A 138 0.99 10.08 26.49
N PRO A 139 0.87 9.84 27.83
CA PRO A 139 0.84 8.49 28.36
C PRO A 139 -0.42 7.75 27.90
N LEU A 140 -0.25 6.53 27.44
CA LEU A 140 -1.31 5.58 27.11
C LEU A 140 -1.67 4.82 28.40
N LYS A 141 -2.93 4.90 28.80
CA LYS A 141 -3.43 4.29 30.04
C LYS A 141 -4.38 3.16 29.74
N ASP A 142 -4.29 2.10 30.53
CA ASP A 142 -5.29 1.03 30.53
C ASP A 142 -6.66 1.60 30.94
N PRO A 143 -7.71 1.38 30.17
CA PRO A 143 -9.05 1.91 30.47
C PRO A 143 -9.68 1.32 31.72
N GLU A 144 -9.25 0.15 32.20
CA GLU A 144 -9.78 -0.50 33.38
C GLU A 144 -8.97 -0.18 34.66
N THR A 145 -7.65 -0.30 34.56
CA THR A 145 -6.75 -0.12 35.70
C THR A 145 -6.22 1.31 35.85
N SER A 146 -6.34 2.13 34.78
CA SER A 146 -5.72 3.46 34.69
C SER A 146 -4.17 3.44 34.78
N GLU A 147 -3.57 2.26 34.72
CA GLU A 147 -2.14 2.09 34.70
C GLU A 147 -1.54 2.58 33.38
N VAL A 148 -0.37 3.22 33.43
CA VAL A 148 0.34 3.67 32.25
C VAL A 148 1.02 2.47 31.61
N ILE A 149 0.60 2.10 30.41
CA ILE A 149 1.15 0.97 29.65
C ILE A 149 2.33 1.42 28.78
N GLY A 150 2.33 2.68 28.34
CA GLY A 150 3.37 3.23 27.48
C GLY A 150 3.13 4.70 27.19
N TYR A 151 3.95 5.25 26.30
CA TYR A 151 3.85 6.63 25.84
C TYR A 151 3.74 6.64 24.32
N GLU A 152 2.85 7.46 23.83
CA GLU A 152 2.73 7.70 22.40
C GLU A 152 3.92 8.53 21.91
N ALA A 153 4.45 8.20 20.75
CA ALA A 153 5.40 9.02 20.04
C ALA A 153 4.85 9.34 18.65
N PHE A 154 4.63 10.64 18.41
CA PHE A 154 4.10 11.11 17.13
C PHE A 154 5.20 11.11 16.07
N PHE A 155 4.96 10.41 14.98
CA PHE A 155 5.87 10.42 13.83
C PHE A 155 5.71 11.73 13.07
N LEU A 156 6.78 12.52 12.99
CA LEU A 156 6.81 13.82 12.31
C LEU A 156 7.36 13.72 10.90
N GLY A 157 8.33 12.84 10.67
CA GLY A 157 8.95 12.72 9.35
C GLY A 157 10.23 11.90 9.35
N ASN A 158 10.94 12.00 8.22
CA ASN A 158 12.20 11.32 7.99
C ASN A 158 13.34 12.32 7.82
N ALA A 159 14.49 11.98 8.35
CA ALA A 159 15.72 12.74 8.18
C ALA A 159 16.86 11.83 7.70
N GLN A 160 17.80 12.40 6.99
CA GLN A 160 19.00 11.72 6.53
C GLN A 160 20.22 12.41 7.13
N LEU A 161 21.15 11.63 7.69
CA LEU A 161 22.43 12.13 8.16
C LEU A 161 23.29 12.56 6.96
N VAL A 162 23.65 13.83 6.93
CA VAL A 162 24.53 14.42 5.88
C VAL A 162 25.97 14.52 6.37
N GLN A 163 26.13 14.98 7.61
CA GLN A 163 27.46 15.15 8.19
C GLN A 163 27.41 14.73 9.68
N PRO A 164 28.21 13.74 10.05
CA PRO A 164 28.38 13.40 11.46
C PRO A 164 29.17 14.49 12.19
N GLY A 165 28.94 14.63 13.47
CA GLY A 165 29.63 15.60 14.30
C GLY A 165 28.80 16.00 15.52
N GLU A 166 29.26 17.02 16.24
CA GLU A 166 28.55 17.60 17.35
C GLU A 166 28.54 19.14 17.21
N PRO A 167 27.45 19.70 16.64
CA PRO A 167 26.21 19.05 16.25
C PRO A 167 26.35 18.28 14.91
N ALA A 168 25.56 17.20 14.77
CA ALA A 168 25.39 16.49 13.52
C ALA A 168 24.45 17.26 12.58
N VAL A 169 24.70 17.20 11.27
CA VAL A 169 23.85 17.86 10.26
C VAL A 169 22.94 16.82 9.61
N LEU A 170 21.64 17.06 9.67
CA LEU A 170 20.60 16.27 9.06
C LEU A 170 19.94 17.03 7.93
N GLN A 171 19.50 16.30 6.90
CA GLN A 171 18.59 16.77 5.87
C GLN A 171 17.21 16.16 6.13
N ILE A 172 16.19 16.98 6.32
CA ILE A 172 14.82 16.51 6.44
C ILE A 172 14.31 16.13 5.06
N THR A 173 14.03 14.85 4.86
CA THR A 173 13.59 14.31 3.56
C THR A 173 12.08 14.31 3.42
N VAL A 174 11.36 14.02 4.51
CA VAL A 174 9.89 14.02 4.58
C VAL A 174 9.49 14.69 5.89
N ALA A 175 8.54 15.59 5.85
CA ALA A 175 7.90 16.16 7.03
C ALA A 175 6.38 16.03 6.85
N LYS A 176 5.71 15.33 7.77
CA LYS A 176 4.25 15.28 7.88
C LYS A 176 3.73 16.43 8.71
N GLU A 177 4.49 16.81 9.72
CA GLU A 177 4.26 17.96 10.59
C GLU A 177 5.56 18.73 10.74
N GLU A 178 5.49 19.94 11.28
CA GLU A 178 6.67 20.77 11.56
C GLU A 178 7.56 20.11 12.61
N ILE A 179 8.83 20.00 12.28
CA ILE A 179 9.87 19.49 13.16
C ILE A 179 10.44 20.66 13.96
N LEU A 180 10.52 20.47 15.29
CA LEU A 180 10.94 21.49 16.24
C LEU A 180 12.21 21.06 16.98
N PRO A 181 12.98 22.01 17.53
CA PRO A 181 14.00 21.69 18.50
C PRO A 181 13.40 20.92 19.70
N GLY A 182 14.08 19.84 20.10
CA GLY A 182 13.60 18.92 21.14
C GLY A 182 13.00 17.62 20.60
N ASP A 183 12.61 17.57 19.32
CA ASP A 183 12.13 16.34 18.71
C ASP A 183 13.24 15.28 18.67
N ARG A 184 12.87 14.02 18.78
CA ARG A 184 13.77 12.87 18.98
C ARG A 184 14.01 12.11 17.69
N LEU A 185 15.21 11.58 17.57
CA LEU A 185 15.66 10.80 16.42
C LEU A 185 15.76 9.33 16.79
N VAL A 186 15.13 8.48 15.99
CA VAL A 186 15.19 7.01 16.12
C VAL A 186 15.70 6.43 14.81
N PRO A 187 16.64 5.48 14.82
CA PRO A 187 17.08 4.83 13.60
C PRO A 187 15.90 4.29 12.81
N ALA A 188 15.83 4.62 11.51
CA ALA A 188 14.81 4.08 10.64
C ALA A 188 15.07 2.58 10.42
N PRO A 189 14.09 1.71 10.63
CA PRO A 189 14.26 0.29 10.35
C PRO A 189 14.55 0.10 8.85
N PRO A 190 15.29 -0.96 8.46
CA PRO A 190 15.48 -1.27 7.05
C PRO A 190 14.12 -1.50 6.40
N THR A 191 13.90 -0.89 5.24
CA THR A 191 12.65 -1.06 4.49
C THR A 191 12.60 -2.46 3.92
N ASN A 192 12.05 -3.39 4.68
CA ASN A 192 11.72 -4.72 4.18
C ASN A 192 10.41 -4.61 3.40
N LEU A 193 10.51 -4.70 2.08
CA LEU A 193 9.34 -4.80 1.20
C LEU A 193 8.75 -6.22 1.37
N VAL A 194 8.02 -6.43 2.45
CA VAL A 194 7.29 -7.67 2.66
C VAL A 194 5.94 -7.54 1.95
N ALA A 195 5.70 -8.40 0.98
CA ALA A 195 4.37 -8.55 0.40
C ALA A 195 3.47 -9.19 1.46
N TYR A 196 2.59 -8.41 2.05
CA TYR A 196 1.62 -8.92 3.01
C TYR A 196 0.53 -9.70 2.27
N VAL A 197 0.47 -11.00 2.53
CA VAL A 197 -0.65 -11.84 2.16
C VAL A 197 -1.53 -11.98 3.40
N PRO A 198 -2.77 -11.45 3.39
CA PRO A 198 -3.67 -11.61 4.51
C PRO A 198 -3.90 -13.12 4.80
N HIS A 199 -3.66 -13.54 6.02
CA HIS A 199 -3.93 -14.89 6.47
C HIS A 199 -4.64 -14.85 7.82
N ARG A 200 -5.35 -15.92 8.11
CA ARG A 200 -5.99 -16.07 9.42
C ARG A 200 -4.91 -16.24 10.48
N PRO A 201 -5.00 -15.57 11.64
CA PRO A 201 -4.07 -15.78 12.74
C PRO A 201 -4.15 -17.23 13.23
N ASP A 202 -3.01 -17.80 13.57
CA ASP A 202 -2.89 -19.19 14.06
C ASP A 202 -3.57 -19.38 15.42
N GLN A 203 -3.67 -18.30 16.19
CA GLN A 203 -4.30 -18.29 17.51
C GLN A 203 -5.38 -17.20 17.57
N GLN A 204 -6.41 -17.45 18.38
CA GLN A 204 -7.42 -16.45 18.64
C GLN A 204 -6.82 -15.31 19.47
N ILE A 205 -6.82 -14.12 18.92
CA ILE A 205 -6.31 -12.91 19.58
C ILE A 205 -7.52 -12.18 20.21
N ALA A 206 -7.47 -11.99 21.52
CA ALA A 206 -8.37 -11.11 22.23
C ALA A 206 -7.61 -9.82 22.56
N ALA A 207 -8.09 -8.68 22.09
CA ALA A 207 -7.48 -7.38 22.34
C ALA A 207 -8.55 -6.34 22.61
N ARG A 208 -8.19 -5.28 23.33
CA ARG A 208 -9.02 -4.10 23.56
C ARG A 208 -8.39 -2.88 22.90
N ILE A 209 -9.24 -2.01 22.39
CA ILE A 209 -8.82 -0.73 21.82
C ILE A 209 -8.74 0.27 22.98
N MET A 210 -7.61 0.96 23.07
CA MET A 210 -7.35 2.02 24.05
C MET A 210 -7.75 3.38 23.48
#